data_92d45b04b046466e61bce49295386d13
#
_entry.id   92d45b04b046466e61bce49295386d13
#
_cell.length_a   1.000
_cell.length_b   1.000
_cell.length_c   1.000
_cell.angle_alpha   90.00
_cell.angle_beta   90.00
_cell.angle_gamma   90.00
#
_symmetry.space_group_name_H-M   'P 1'
#
loop_
_entity.id
_entity.type
_entity.pdbx_description
1 polymer ?
#
loop_
_entity_poly.entity_id
_entity_poly.type
_entity_poly.pdbx_seq_one_letter_code
_entity_poly.pdbx_strand_id
1 'polypeptide(L)'
;NQAATRTASDLTFGQVLFGDWLIDSNIIKVSRSLIQDESVGLLQNVLRDNLANRLGRKVNSVLTTGTGTNQPYGLTTTVTGTGITTAGATAITKSELVRLIASVDYAYANPSNPKVGFMMHQGILAYLRTLDFSTDTTHIFVPGNLATGEPDRLLGYPIFVNNDLTGP
;
A
#
# COMPACT_ATOMS: atom_id res chain seq x y z
N ASN A 1 -36.07 -21.47 43.90
CA ASN A 1 -34.78 -21.11 43.29
C ASN A 1 -34.44 -22.12 42.20
N GLN A 2 -34.81 -21.79 40.96
CA GLN A 2 -34.40 -22.59 39.81
C GLN A 2 -32.96 -22.22 39.47
N ALA A 3 -32.07 -23.19 39.55
CA ALA A 3 -30.69 -23.03 39.06
C ALA A 3 -30.70 -22.84 37.55
N ALA A 4 -30.24 -21.71 37.08
CA ALA A 4 -30.07 -21.44 35.65
C ALA A 4 -29.10 -22.46 35.07
N THR A 5 -29.52 -23.13 34.00
CA THR A 5 -28.70 -24.08 33.27
C THR A 5 -27.49 -23.35 32.70
N ARG A 6 -26.31 -23.71 33.15
CA ARG A 6 -25.05 -23.17 32.59
C ARG A 6 -24.81 -23.86 31.26
N THR A 7 -24.80 -23.08 30.18
CA THR A 7 -24.37 -23.56 28.87
C THR A 7 -22.85 -23.69 28.89
N ALA A 8 -22.34 -24.90 28.66
CA ALA A 8 -20.91 -25.12 28.47
C ALA A 8 -20.47 -24.45 27.19
N SER A 9 -19.52 -23.51 27.29
CA SER A 9 -18.86 -22.90 26.15
C SER A 9 -17.55 -23.65 25.93
N ASP A 10 -17.46 -24.38 24.83
CA ASP A 10 -16.24 -25.07 24.44
C ASP A 10 -15.25 -24.08 23.82
N LEU A 11 -13.98 -24.20 24.20
CA LEU A 11 -12.89 -23.43 23.62
C LEU A 11 -12.53 -24.01 22.25
N THR A 12 -12.86 -23.30 21.20
CA THR A 12 -12.43 -23.65 19.85
C THR A 12 -11.02 -23.13 19.59
N PHE A 13 -10.07 -24.03 19.38
CA PHE A 13 -8.71 -23.69 19.00
C PHE A 13 -8.65 -23.62 17.46
N GLY A 14 -8.31 -22.45 16.92
CA GLY A 14 -8.02 -22.29 15.50
C GLY A 14 -6.54 -22.56 15.22
N GLN A 15 -6.24 -23.22 14.11
CA GLN A 15 -4.87 -23.42 13.62
C GLN A 15 -4.54 -22.32 12.62
N VAL A 16 -3.42 -21.60 12.85
CA VAL A 16 -2.86 -20.67 11.89
C VAL A 16 -1.64 -21.32 11.26
N LEU A 17 -1.67 -21.52 9.96
CA LEU A 17 -0.53 -22.02 9.19
C LEU A 17 0.35 -20.82 8.79
N PHE A 18 1.60 -20.85 9.25
CA PHE A 18 2.62 -19.92 8.78
C PHE A 18 3.28 -20.52 7.53
N GLY A 19 3.11 -19.83 6.40
CA GLY A 19 3.83 -20.15 5.17
C GLY A 19 5.15 -19.39 5.10
N ASP A 20 6.21 -20.08 4.71
CA ASP A 20 7.52 -19.49 4.41
C ASP A 20 7.63 -19.31 2.89
N TRP A 21 7.95 -18.11 2.43
CA TRP A 21 8.01 -17.76 1.02
C TRP A 21 9.39 -17.23 0.67
N LEU A 22 10.09 -17.92 -0.22
CA LEU A 22 11.36 -17.46 -0.75
C LEU A 22 11.14 -16.50 -1.92
N ILE A 23 11.61 -15.26 -1.78
CA ILE A 23 11.59 -14.25 -2.84
C ILE A 23 13.03 -14.08 -3.31
N ASP A 24 13.31 -14.44 -4.56
CA ASP A 24 14.61 -14.30 -5.17
C ASP A 24 14.61 -13.28 -6.32
N SER A 25 15.76 -12.76 -6.65
CA SER A 25 15.98 -11.96 -7.83
C SER A 25 16.44 -12.86 -8.98
N ASN A 26 16.06 -12.53 -10.23
CA ASN A 26 16.57 -13.23 -11.40
C ASN A 26 18.09 -13.17 -11.50
N ILE A 27 18.70 -14.19 -12.09
CA ILE A 27 20.15 -14.30 -12.30
C ILE A 27 20.64 -13.14 -13.20
N ILE A 28 21.67 -12.46 -12.74
CA ILE A 28 22.39 -11.47 -13.55
C ILE A 28 23.61 -12.14 -14.14
N LYS A 29 23.71 -12.13 -15.49
CA LYS A 29 24.90 -12.62 -16.20
C LYS A 29 25.88 -11.47 -16.39
N VAL A 30 27.08 -11.62 -15.92
CA VAL A 30 28.18 -10.66 -16.07
C VAL A 30 29.26 -11.30 -16.92
N SER A 31 29.83 -10.57 -17.89
CA SER A 31 30.91 -11.09 -18.72
C SER A 31 32.21 -11.18 -17.91
N ARG A 32 32.99 -12.22 -18.19
CA ARG A 32 34.28 -12.41 -17.50
C ARG A 32 35.28 -11.29 -17.82
N SER A 33 35.26 -10.75 -19.04
CA SER A 33 36.09 -9.62 -19.44
C SER A 33 35.77 -8.37 -18.62
N LEU A 34 34.48 -8.10 -18.38
CA LEU A 34 34.07 -6.96 -17.56
C LEU A 34 34.56 -7.07 -16.11
N ILE A 35 34.61 -8.29 -15.56
CA ILE A 35 35.14 -8.52 -14.21
C ILE A 35 36.66 -8.34 -14.17
N GLN A 36 37.37 -8.67 -15.28
CA GLN A 36 38.82 -8.55 -15.37
C GLN A 36 39.31 -7.11 -15.62
N ASP A 37 38.52 -6.33 -16.37
CA ASP A 37 38.88 -4.94 -16.73
C ASP A 37 38.52 -3.93 -15.63
N GLU A 38 37.81 -4.38 -14.60
CA GLU A 38 37.33 -3.47 -13.57
C GLU A 38 38.39 -3.17 -12.51
N SER A 39 38.75 -1.90 -12.40
CA SER A 39 39.50 -1.42 -11.24
C SER A 39 38.55 -1.25 -10.04
N VAL A 40 38.55 -2.29 -9.20
CA VAL A 40 38.17 -2.27 -7.80
C VAL A 40 36.77 -1.69 -7.43
N GLY A 41 35.79 -2.57 -7.38
CA GLY A 41 34.59 -2.36 -6.53
C GLY A 41 33.41 -1.59 -7.13
N LEU A 42 33.57 -0.90 -8.26
CA LEU A 42 32.48 -0.15 -8.89
C LEU A 42 31.36 -1.09 -9.39
N LEU A 43 31.75 -2.18 -10.07
CA LEU A 43 30.81 -3.18 -10.57
C LEU A 43 30.03 -3.86 -9.45
N GLN A 44 30.71 -4.21 -8.36
CA GLN A 44 30.06 -4.82 -7.20
C GLN A 44 29.01 -3.91 -6.57
N ASN A 45 29.30 -2.61 -6.44
CA ASN A 45 28.36 -1.64 -5.90
C ASN A 45 27.14 -1.46 -6.82
N VAL A 46 27.38 -1.31 -8.14
CA VAL A 46 26.31 -1.18 -9.13
C VAL A 46 25.44 -2.45 -9.17
N LEU A 47 26.05 -3.63 -9.12
CA LEU A 47 25.31 -4.90 -9.09
C LEU A 47 24.49 -5.04 -7.81
N ARG A 48 25.07 -4.70 -6.66
CA ARG A 48 24.38 -4.76 -5.37
C ARG A 48 23.16 -3.85 -5.37
N ASP A 49 23.30 -2.61 -5.82
CA ASP A 49 22.23 -1.63 -5.83
C ASP A 49 21.13 -2.03 -6.83
N ASN A 50 21.48 -2.54 -8.02
CA ASN A 50 20.52 -3.08 -8.96
C ASN A 50 19.76 -4.31 -8.42
N LEU A 51 20.47 -5.23 -7.75
CA LEU A 51 19.84 -6.39 -7.12
C LEU A 51 18.90 -5.97 -6.00
N ALA A 52 19.33 -5.05 -5.13
CA ALA A 52 18.51 -4.52 -4.05
C ALA A 52 17.23 -3.85 -4.58
N ASN A 53 17.34 -3.01 -5.62
CA ASN A 53 16.20 -2.36 -6.26
C ASN A 53 15.24 -3.37 -6.91
N ARG A 54 15.76 -4.40 -7.59
CA ARG A 54 14.92 -5.46 -8.20
C ARG A 54 14.19 -6.25 -7.12
N LEU A 55 14.90 -6.65 -6.06
CA LEU A 55 14.32 -7.38 -4.96
C LEU A 55 13.25 -6.54 -4.25
N GLY A 56 13.54 -5.27 -3.96
CA GLY A 56 12.59 -4.35 -3.34
C GLY A 56 11.31 -4.18 -4.16
N ARG A 57 11.42 -4.00 -5.49
CA ARG A 57 10.26 -3.94 -6.38
C ARG A 57 9.47 -5.25 -6.39
N LYS A 58 10.15 -6.40 -6.44
CA LYS A 58 9.47 -7.69 -6.41
C LYS A 58 8.74 -7.92 -5.10
N VAL A 59 9.37 -7.60 -3.98
CA VAL A 59 8.76 -7.67 -2.64
C VAL A 59 7.52 -6.76 -2.58
N ASN A 60 7.63 -5.50 -3.03
CA ASN A 60 6.51 -4.58 -3.04
C ASN A 60 5.34 -5.12 -3.88
N SER A 61 5.61 -5.62 -5.09
CA SER A 61 4.59 -6.19 -5.97
C SER A 61 3.88 -7.39 -5.33
N VAL A 62 4.65 -8.32 -4.76
CA VAL A 62 4.11 -9.53 -4.13
C VAL A 62 3.30 -9.20 -2.87
N LEU A 63 3.76 -8.27 -2.04
CA LEU A 63 3.03 -7.83 -0.84
C LEU A 63 1.79 -6.99 -1.19
N THR A 64 1.78 -6.33 -2.34
CA THR A 64 0.61 -5.55 -2.79
C THR A 64 -0.46 -6.43 -3.43
N THR A 65 -0.08 -7.28 -4.39
CA THR A 65 -1.03 -8.00 -5.28
C THR A 65 -0.93 -9.53 -5.23
N GLY A 66 -0.14 -10.08 -4.30
CA GLY A 66 0.07 -11.52 -4.19
C GLY A 66 -1.23 -12.32 -4.01
N THR A 67 -1.32 -13.46 -4.66
CA THR A 67 -2.53 -14.29 -4.71
C THR A 67 -2.57 -15.42 -3.67
N GLY A 68 -1.49 -15.64 -2.93
CA GLY A 68 -1.37 -16.74 -1.98
C GLY A 68 -0.96 -18.08 -2.60
N THR A 69 -0.83 -18.17 -3.94
CA THR A 69 -0.36 -19.37 -4.64
C THR A 69 1.11 -19.20 -4.99
N ASN A 70 2.00 -19.98 -4.38
CA ASN A 70 3.46 -19.88 -4.49
C ASN A 70 4.03 -18.49 -4.13
N GLN A 71 3.26 -17.67 -3.46
CA GLN A 71 3.61 -16.34 -2.98
C GLN A 71 2.67 -15.95 -1.83
N PRO A 72 3.05 -15.02 -0.93
CA PRO A 72 2.17 -14.56 0.14
C PRO A 72 0.90 -13.91 -0.41
N TYR A 73 -0.11 -13.83 0.43
CA TYR A 73 -1.28 -13.02 0.14
C TYR A 73 -0.92 -11.54 0.17
N GLY A 74 -1.26 -10.84 -0.90
CA GLY A 74 -1.08 -9.40 -1.01
C GLY A 74 -2.17 -8.61 -0.29
N LEU A 75 -1.88 -7.33 -0.08
CA LEU A 75 -2.80 -6.40 0.56
C LEU A 75 -4.17 -6.36 -0.16
N THR A 76 -4.16 -6.26 -1.48
CA THR A 76 -5.40 -6.19 -2.28
C THR A 76 -6.22 -7.48 -2.29
N THR A 77 -5.58 -8.62 -2.03
CA THR A 77 -6.25 -9.92 -1.98
C THR A 77 -6.83 -10.21 -0.60
N THR A 78 -6.17 -9.71 0.46
CA THR A 78 -6.55 -9.99 1.85
C THR A 78 -7.59 -9.01 2.36
N VAL A 79 -7.50 -7.74 1.94
CA VAL A 79 -8.41 -6.70 2.41
C VAL A 79 -9.75 -6.81 1.70
N THR A 80 -10.75 -7.22 2.44
CA THR A 80 -12.14 -7.14 1.99
C THR A 80 -12.56 -5.68 2.01
N GLY A 81 -13.06 -5.18 0.88
CA GLY A 81 -13.49 -3.78 0.79
C GLY A 81 -14.52 -3.42 1.85
N THR A 82 -14.48 -2.20 2.35
CA THR A 82 -15.41 -1.66 3.36
C THR A 82 -16.85 -1.50 2.85
N GLY A 83 -17.15 -1.92 1.61
CA GLY A 83 -18.45 -1.72 0.98
C GLY A 83 -18.67 -0.30 0.42
N ILE A 84 -17.66 0.56 0.49
CA ILE A 84 -17.71 1.87 -0.16
C ILE A 84 -17.21 1.67 -1.59
N THR A 85 -18.15 1.59 -2.52
CA THR A 85 -17.89 1.58 -3.96
C THR A 85 -17.97 2.98 -4.51
N THR A 86 -17.08 3.32 -5.43
CA THR A 86 -17.15 4.58 -6.19
C THR A 86 -18.36 4.59 -7.12
N ALA A 87 -18.94 5.76 -7.39
CA ALA A 87 -20.09 5.93 -8.26
C ALA A 87 -19.84 5.49 -9.71
N GLY A 88 -18.59 5.32 -10.10
CA GLY A 88 -18.17 4.82 -11.41
C GLY A 88 -16.76 4.28 -11.37
N ALA A 89 -16.40 3.48 -12.39
CA ALA A 89 -15.08 2.86 -12.49
C ALA A 89 -13.93 3.88 -12.56
N THR A 90 -14.22 5.13 -12.94
CA THR A 90 -13.23 6.18 -13.17
C THR A 90 -13.53 7.49 -12.44
N ALA A 91 -14.62 7.56 -11.65
CA ALA A 91 -15.03 8.78 -10.96
C ALA A 91 -15.02 8.60 -9.45
N ILE A 92 -14.11 9.27 -8.77
CA ILE A 92 -14.07 9.35 -7.31
C ILE A 92 -14.63 10.70 -6.90
N THR A 93 -15.60 10.71 -6.00
CA THR A 93 -16.22 11.93 -5.48
C THR A 93 -15.68 12.29 -4.09
N LYS A 94 -15.77 13.58 -3.76
CA LYS A 94 -15.39 14.09 -2.43
C LYS A 94 -16.15 13.37 -1.30
N SER A 95 -17.44 13.16 -1.48
CA SER A 95 -18.28 12.51 -0.49
C SER A 95 -17.86 11.06 -0.21
N GLU A 96 -17.40 10.35 -1.23
CA GLU A 96 -16.88 8.97 -1.09
C GLU A 96 -15.58 8.93 -0.28
N LEU A 97 -14.68 9.88 -0.53
CA LEU A 97 -13.44 10.00 0.24
C LEU A 97 -13.70 10.31 1.71
N VAL A 98 -14.63 11.23 2.00
CA VAL A 98 -15.03 11.55 3.37
C VAL A 98 -15.67 10.34 4.05
N ARG A 99 -16.56 9.62 3.35
CA ARG A 99 -17.19 8.39 3.87
C ARG A 99 -16.17 7.28 4.11
N LEU A 100 -15.15 7.17 3.26
CA LEU A 100 -14.06 6.20 3.43
C LEU A 100 -13.31 6.44 4.74
N ILE A 101 -12.96 7.70 5.05
CA ILE A 101 -12.32 8.03 6.32
C ILE A 101 -13.28 7.79 7.50
N ALA A 102 -14.55 8.18 7.35
CA ALA A 102 -15.54 7.99 8.39
C ALA A 102 -15.85 6.51 8.70
N SER A 103 -15.50 5.59 7.79
CA SER A 103 -15.62 4.15 8.05
C SER A 103 -14.54 3.60 8.98
N VAL A 104 -13.46 4.35 9.21
CA VAL A 104 -12.39 3.98 10.13
C VAL A 104 -12.69 4.54 11.52
N ASP A 105 -12.48 3.73 12.55
CA ASP A 105 -12.67 4.16 13.94
C ASP A 105 -11.82 5.41 14.24
N TYR A 106 -12.44 6.40 14.89
CA TYR A 106 -11.82 7.68 15.25
C TYR A 106 -10.54 7.53 16.10
N ALA A 107 -10.43 6.44 16.87
CA ALA A 107 -9.22 6.14 17.63
C ALA A 107 -7.96 6.01 16.74
N TYR A 108 -8.13 5.63 15.47
CA TYR A 108 -7.06 5.50 14.45
C TYR A 108 -7.04 6.70 13.50
N ALA A 109 -8.21 7.24 13.16
CA ALA A 109 -8.40 8.32 12.19
C ALA A 109 -8.31 9.74 12.82
N ASN A 110 -7.70 9.90 14.00
CA ASN A 110 -7.55 11.20 14.62
C ASN A 110 -6.59 12.09 13.82
N PRO A 111 -7.03 13.26 13.31
CA PRO A 111 -6.19 14.15 12.48
C PRO A 111 -4.95 14.69 13.21
N SER A 112 -5.00 14.80 14.54
CA SER A 112 -3.87 15.30 15.33
C SER A 112 -2.70 14.32 15.44
N ASN A 113 -2.98 13.03 15.29
CA ASN A 113 -1.97 11.96 15.27
C ASN A 113 -2.46 10.81 14.40
N PRO A 114 -2.49 10.98 13.08
CA PRO A 114 -3.08 10.00 12.19
C PRO A 114 -2.22 8.74 12.14
N LYS A 115 -2.83 7.61 12.51
CA LYS A 115 -2.27 6.26 12.29
C LYS A 115 -2.72 5.66 10.96
N VAL A 116 -3.45 6.43 10.17
CA VAL A 116 -4.08 6.06 8.90
C VAL A 116 -3.48 6.93 7.81
N GLY A 117 -3.41 6.39 6.62
CA GLY A 117 -3.01 7.12 5.43
C GLY A 117 -3.67 6.54 4.19
N PHE A 118 -3.72 7.31 3.13
CA PHE A 118 -4.18 6.86 1.84
C PHE A 118 -3.07 6.18 1.07
N MET A 119 -3.31 4.99 0.55
CA MET A 119 -2.43 4.34 -0.41
C MET A 119 -3.13 4.26 -1.76
N MET A 120 -2.48 4.74 -2.81
CA MET A 120 -3.09 4.80 -4.13
C MET A 120 -2.06 4.72 -5.25
N HIS A 121 -2.53 4.38 -6.46
CA HIS A 121 -1.72 4.44 -7.67
C HIS A 121 -1.47 5.90 -8.08
N GLN A 122 -0.31 6.17 -8.71
CA GLN A 122 0.07 7.52 -9.17
C GLN A 122 -0.98 8.15 -10.10
N GLY A 123 -1.64 7.37 -10.96
CA GLY A 123 -2.70 7.85 -11.83
C GLY A 123 -3.91 8.38 -11.08
N ILE A 124 -4.30 7.71 -9.98
CA ILE A 124 -5.40 8.16 -9.12
C ILE A 124 -5.02 9.48 -8.41
N LEU A 125 -3.77 9.60 -7.95
CA LEU A 125 -3.29 10.85 -7.36
C LEU A 125 -3.34 12.01 -8.37
N ALA A 126 -2.92 11.78 -9.61
CA ALA A 126 -3.00 12.78 -10.67
C ALA A 126 -4.46 13.19 -10.95
N TYR A 127 -5.37 12.22 -10.98
CA TYR A 127 -6.81 12.49 -11.13
C TYR A 127 -7.36 13.33 -9.96
N LEU A 128 -7.03 13.01 -8.73
CA LEU A 128 -7.47 13.77 -7.55
C LEU A 128 -6.95 15.21 -7.56
N ARG A 129 -5.73 15.42 -8.03
CA ARG A 129 -5.16 16.77 -8.22
C ARG A 129 -5.95 17.58 -9.25
N THR A 130 -6.43 16.95 -10.32
CA THR A 130 -7.26 17.64 -11.32
C THR A 130 -8.67 17.93 -10.81
N LEU A 131 -9.22 17.06 -9.98
CA LEU A 131 -10.56 17.20 -9.41
C LEU A 131 -10.66 18.40 -8.46
N ASP A 132 -9.59 18.66 -7.70
CA ASP A 132 -9.55 19.76 -6.71
C ASP A 132 -9.54 21.14 -7.38
N PHE A 133 -8.99 21.26 -8.58
CA PHE A 133 -8.95 22.53 -9.32
C PHE A 133 -10.26 22.91 -10.01
N SER A 134 -11.21 22.00 -10.11
CA SER A 134 -12.33 22.15 -11.04
C SER A 134 -13.66 22.64 -10.42
N THR A 135 -13.93 22.46 -9.12
CA THR A 135 -15.33 22.55 -8.70
C THR A 135 -15.60 23.12 -7.30
N ASP A 136 -14.63 23.33 -6.42
CA ASP A 136 -14.94 23.74 -5.05
C ASP A 136 -13.86 24.61 -4.41
N THR A 137 -14.28 25.63 -3.67
CA THR A 137 -13.44 26.50 -2.83
C THR A 137 -12.85 25.80 -1.61
N THR A 138 -13.22 24.56 -1.35
CA THR A 138 -12.73 23.78 -0.23
C THR A 138 -11.71 22.75 -0.74
N HIS A 139 -10.44 23.06 -0.60
CA HIS A 139 -9.34 22.17 -0.99
C HIS A 139 -9.38 20.88 -0.20
N ILE A 140 -9.71 19.77 -0.87
CA ILE A 140 -9.64 18.42 -0.31
C ILE A 140 -8.20 17.95 -0.28
N PHE A 141 -7.46 18.35 -1.31
CA PHE A 141 -6.08 18.00 -1.54
C PHE A 141 -5.20 19.19 -1.15
N VAL A 142 -4.29 18.97 -0.22
CA VAL A 142 -3.28 19.95 0.14
C VAL A 142 -1.97 19.51 -0.53
N PRO A 143 -1.52 20.20 -1.59
CA PRO A 143 -0.26 19.87 -2.21
C PRO A 143 0.87 20.06 -1.20
N GLY A 144 1.81 19.15 -1.19
CA GLY A 144 3.03 19.28 -0.38
C GLY A 144 3.82 20.52 -0.78
N ASN A 145 4.50 21.11 0.16
CA ASN A 145 5.34 22.25 -0.11
C ASN A 145 6.75 21.77 -0.50
N LEU A 146 7.11 21.99 -1.76
CA LEU A 146 8.41 21.58 -2.29
C LEU A 146 9.58 22.29 -1.57
N ALA A 147 9.35 23.47 -1.04
CA ALA A 147 10.39 24.25 -0.33
C ALA A 147 10.63 23.72 1.11
N THR A 148 9.62 23.17 1.76
CA THR A 148 9.70 22.60 3.12
C THR A 148 9.81 21.08 3.13
N GLY A 149 9.67 20.42 1.97
CA GLY A 149 9.68 18.95 1.87
C GLY A 149 8.45 18.29 2.49
N GLU A 150 7.37 19.02 2.70
CA GLU A 150 6.12 18.45 3.20
C GLU A 150 5.46 17.58 2.14
N PRO A 151 5.05 16.35 2.49
CA PRO A 151 4.34 15.48 1.58
C PRO A 151 2.92 15.96 1.30
N ASP A 152 2.38 15.55 0.16
CA ASP A 152 0.97 15.75 -0.19
C ASP A 152 0.04 15.16 0.89
N ARG A 153 -1.04 15.85 1.19
CA ARG A 153 -2.07 15.41 2.14
C ARG A 153 -3.45 15.43 1.50
N LEU A 154 -4.23 14.41 1.77
CA LEU A 154 -5.63 14.31 1.37
C LEU A 154 -6.49 14.34 2.63
N LEU A 155 -7.37 15.34 2.76
CA LEU A 155 -8.22 15.55 3.94
C LEU A 155 -7.41 15.57 5.27
N GLY A 156 -6.15 16.03 5.23
CA GLY A 156 -5.25 16.06 6.39
C GLY A 156 -4.44 14.80 6.64
N TYR A 157 -4.69 13.71 5.90
CA TYR A 157 -3.98 12.42 6.04
C TYR A 157 -2.85 12.29 5.00
N PRO A 158 -1.75 11.59 5.35
CA PRO A 158 -0.64 11.38 4.44
C PRO A 158 -1.04 10.46 3.27
N ILE A 159 -0.41 10.70 2.11
CA ILE A 159 -0.61 9.91 0.90
C ILE A 159 0.65 9.09 0.63
N PHE A 160 0.46 7.80 0.39
CA PHE A 160 1.49 6.86 -0.05
C PHE A 160 1.20 6.40 -1.47
N VAL A 161 2.15 6.64 -2.37
CA VAL A 161 2.02 6.22 -3.77
C VAL A 161 2.58 4.80 -3.92
N ASN A 162 1.75 3.90 -4.44
CA ASN A 162 2.15 2.54 -4.75
C ASN A 162 1.64 2.17 -6.16
N ASN A 163 2.58 2.09 -7.12
CA ASN A 163 2.25 1.81 -8.52
C ASN A 163 1.94 0.34 -8.81
N ASP A 164 2.08 -0.55 -7.83
CA ASP A 164 1.64 -1.95 -7.96
C ASP A 164 0.15 -2.13 -7.67
N LEU A 165 -0.53 -1.07 -7.20
CA LEU A 165 -1.99 -1.03 -7.14
C LEU A 165 -2.58 -0.83 -8.54
N THR A 166 -3.83 -1.28 -8.73
CA THR A 166 -4.55 -1.06 -9.98
C THR A 166 -4.74 0.44 -10.22
N GLY A 167 -4.24 0.92 -11.35
CA GLY A 167 -4.43 2.29 -11.81
C GLY A 167 -5.81 2.49 -12.46
N PRO A 168 -6.15 3.74 -12.82
CA PRO A 168 -7.34 4.06 -13.59
C PRO A 168 -7.28 3.50 -14.99
#